data_d9f05f907c2f77d9b1c7fa076ed8644b
#
_entry.id   d9f05f907c2f77d9b1c7fa076ed8644b
#
_cell.length_a   1.000
_cell.length_b   1.000
_cell.length_c   1.000
_cell.angle_alpha   90.00
_cell.angle_beta   90.00
_cell.angle_gamma   90.00
#
_symmetry.space_group_name_H-M   'P 1'
#
loop_
_entity.id
_entity.type
_entity.pdbx_description
1 polymer ?
#
loop_
_entity_poly.entity_id
_entity_poly.type
_entity_poly.pdbx_seq_one_letter_code
_entity_poly.pdbx_strand_id
1 'polypeptide(L)'
;MHYEAEVAVMLKKSGTNIGLDKALDHVFCYALSLDMTRRDLQSEQKKIGRPWEIGKAFERSAPVGLIYSVQKFGHFEDSTIKLKVNGSIKQKGNLNQMIWKVPEIISYLSEYFELGAGDVILSGTLSGVGPIVRGDVMEASATGLGSLRVIIT
;
A
#
# COMPACT_ATOMS: atom_id res chain seq x y z
N MET A 1 6.71 16.49 -0.19
CA MET A 1 5.86 15.26 -0.06
C MET A 1 6.12 14.37 -1.27
N HIS A 2 6.11 13.05 -1.10
CA HIS A 2 6.28 12.07 -2.18
C HIS A 2 5.07 11.14 -2.25
N TYR A 3 4.81 10.59 -3.45
CA TYR A 3 3.82 9.54 -3.69
C TYR A 3 4.47 8.15 -3.64
N GLU A 4 3.70 7.17 -3.19
CA GLU A 4 4.01 5.75 -3.23
C GLU A 4 2.71 5.00 -3.55
N ALA A 5 2.59 4.48 -4.78
CA ALA A 5 1.41 3.69 -5.17
C ALA A 5 1.55 2.26 -4.66
N GLU A 6 0.52 1.79 -3.95
CA GLU A 6 0.52 0.52 -3.25
C GLU A 6 -0.82 -0.20 -3.37
N VAL A 7 -0.83 -1.47 -2.98
CA VAL A 7 -2.05 -2.20 -2.70
C VAL A 7 -2.30 -2.22 -1.20
N ALA A 8 -3.47 -1.77 -0.79
CA ALA A 8 -3.97 -1.93 0.56
C ALA A 8 -4.62 -3.31 0.71
N VAL A 9 -4.27 -4.03 1.75
CA VAL A 9 -4.80 -5.35 2.11
C VAL A 9 -5.53 -5.21 3.44
N MET A 10 -6.85 -5.40 3.45
CA MET A 10 -7.66 -5.32 4.66
C MET A 10 -7.93 -6.73 5.19
N LEU A 11 -7.78 -6.89 6.51
CA LEU A 11 -8.00 -8.17 7.19
C LEU A 11 -9.44 -8.32 7.68
N LYS A 12 -9.98 -9.53 7.63
CA LYS A 12 -11.31 -9.93 8.18
C LYS A 12 -11.22 -10.75 9.45
N LYS A 13 -10.02 -11.20 9.82
CA LYS A 13 -9.81 -12.17 10.90
C LYS A 13 -8.56 -11.80 11.68
N SER A 14 -8.68 -11.80 12.99
CA SER A 14 -7.56 -11.56 13.90
C SER A 14 -6.64 -12.78 14.00
N GLY A 15 -5.41 -12.56 14.45
CA GLY A 15 -4.46 -13.64 14.71
C GLY A 15 -3.06 -13.19 15.07
N THR A 16 -2.33 -14.11 15.70
CA THR A 16 -0.89 -14.01 15.98
C THR A 16 -0.21 -15.27 15.45
N ASN A 17 1.07 -15.19 15.11
CA ASN A 17 1.84 -16.32 14.58
C ASN A 17 1.11 -17.08 13.46
N ILE A 18 0.57 -16.31 12.50
CA ILE A 18 -0.23 -16.83 11.38
C ILE A 18 0.71 -17.57 10.41
N GLY A 19 0.47 -18.87 10.21
CA GLY A 19 1.24 -19.65 9.24
C GLY A 19 1.04 -19.14 7.81
N LEU A 20 2.10 -19.23 7.01
CA LEU A 20 2.12 -18.76 5.63
C LEU A 20 0.98 -19.36 4.78
N ASP A 21 0.66 -20.64 5.00
CA ASP A 21 -0.43 -21.38 4.34
C ASP A 21 -1.83 -20.91 4.75
N LYS A 22 -1.96 -20.17 5.84
CA LYS A 22 -3.21 -19.61 6.38
C LYS A 22 -3.34 -18.10 6.22
N ALA A 23 -2.27 -17.42 5.84
CA ALA A 23 -2.23 -15.97 5.80
C ALA A 23 -3.32 -15.35 4.90
N LEU A 24 -3.56 -15.92 3.73
CA LEU A 24 -4.59 -15.44 2.80
C LEU A 24 -6.02 -15.65 3.32
N ASP A 25 -6.27 -16.60 4.22
CA ASP A 25 -7.57 -16.78 4.86
C ASP A 25 -7.99 -15.58 5.72
N HIS A 26 -7.02 -14.75 6.13
CA HIS A 26 -7.25 -13.55 6.92
C HIS A 26 -7.65 -12.33 6.07
N VAL A 27 -7.44 -12.37 4.74
CA VAL A 27 -7.71 -11.25 3.85
C VAL A 27 -9.20 -11.12 3.56
N PHE A 28 -9.74 -9.91 3.75
CA PHE A 28 -11.10 -9.53 3.36
C PHE A 28 -11.17 -9.00 1.94
N CYS A 29 -10.30 -8.02 1.65
CA CYS A 29 -10.34 -7.30 0.39
C CYS A 29 -9.00 -6.64 0.07
N TYR A 30 -8.93 -6.17 -1.17
CA TYR A 30 -7.84 -5.34 -1.68
C TYR A 30 -8.39 -4.01 -2.16
N ALA A 31 -7.54 -2.98 -2.15
CA ALA A 31 -7.81 -1.68 -2.74
C ALA A 31 -6.52 -1.06 -3.27
N LEU A 32 -6.64 -0.13 -4.23
CA LEU A 32 -5.52 0.76 -4.54
C LEU A 32 -5.34 1.76 -3.41
N SER A 33 -4.10 2.07 -3.06
CA SER A 33 -3.75 3.08 -2.07
C SER A 33 -2.57 3.92 -2.54
N LEU A 34 -2.42 5.09 -1.91
CA LEU A 34 -1.22 5.90 -1.97
C LEU A 34 -0.67 6.06 -0.56
N ASP A 35 0.57 5.63 -0.31
CA ASP A 35 1.28 5.91 0.94
C ASP A 35 2.03 7.25 0.78
N MET A 36 1.35 8.33 1.18
CA MET A 36 1.90 9.67 1.07
C MET A 36 2.99 9.88 2.10
N THR A 37 4.15 10.32 1.66
CA THR A 37 5.35 10.37 2.50
C THR A 37 5.91 11.78 2.59
N ARG A 38 6.07 12.29 3.81
CA ARG A 38 6.94 13.46 4.10
C ARG A 38 8.39 12.99 4.05
N ARG A 39 8.95 12.95 2.83
CA ARG A 39 10.25 12.30 2.55
C ARG A 39 11.42 12.94 3.26
N ASP A 40 11.40 14.24 3.44
CA ASP A 40 12.35 15.01 4.22
C ASP A 40 12.42 14.53 5.67
N LEU A 41 11.26 14.48 6.35
CA LEU A 41 11.17 14.00 7.74
C LEU A 41 11.57 12.53 7.87
N GLN A 42 11.11 11.66 6.94
CA GLN A 42 11.53 10.26 6.92
C GLN A 42 13.04 10.14 6.77
N SER A 43 13.65 10.89 5.85
CA SER A 43 15.09 10.84 5.59
C SER A 43 15.91 11.33 6.79
N GLU A 44 15.43 12.36 7.48
CA GLU A 44 16.03 12.87 8.70
C GLU A 44 16.05 11.81 9.81
N GLN A 45 14.87 11.21 10.09
CA GLN A 45 14.77 10.17 11.12
C GLN A 45 15.62 8.94 10.78
N LYS A 46 15.63 8.53 9.50
CA LYS A 46 16.46 7.41 9.03
C LYS A 46 17.96 7.63 9.28
N LYS A 47 18.47 8.86 9.05
CA LYS A 47 19.89 9.18 9.26
C LYS A 47 20.34 9.00 10.71
N ILE A 48 19.45 9.21 11.66
CA ILE A 48 19.73 9.13 13.10
C ILE A 48 19.17 7.86 13.76
N GLY A 49 18.69 6.91 12.95
CA GLY A 49 18.19 5.61 13.43
C GLY A 49 16.92 5.69 14.29
N ARG A 50 16.06 6.69 14.06
CA ARG A 50 14.77 6.87 14.77
C ARG A 50 13.60 6.35 13.97
N PRO A 51 12.47 6.07 14.63
CA PRO A 51 11.21 5.71 13.98
C PRO A 51 10.76 6.77 12.95
N TRP A 52 10.04 6.33 11.90
CA TRP A 52 9.70 7.17 10.74
C TRP A 52 8.26 7.67 10.73
N GLU A 53 7.49 7.37 11.76
CA GLU A 53 6.05 7.62 11.83
C GLU A 53 5.70 9.07 11.52
N ILE A 54 6.52 10.02 11.94
CA ILE A 54 6.33 11.44 11.63
C ILE A 54 6.31 11.74 10.13
N GLY A 55 6.98 10.90 9.34
CA GLY A 55 7.00 10.98 7.88
C GLY A 55 5.87 10.22 7.19
N LYS A 56 5.16 9.34 7.92
CA LYS A 56 4.15 8.43 7.39
C LYS A 56 2.76 8.61 8.01
N ALA A 57 2.68 8.69 9.33
CA ALA A 57 1.42 8.76 10.07
C ALA A 57 0.99 10.22 10.27
N PHE A 58 0.33 10.78 9.26
CA PHE A 58 -0.26 12.12 9.30
C PHE A 58 -1.64 12.13 8.62
N GLU A 59 -2.42 13.16 8.84
CA GLU A 59 -3.77 13.26 8.31
C GLU A 59 -3.76 13.17 6.78
N ARG A 60 -4.66 12.32 6.24
CA ARG A 60 -4.82 12.08 4.80
C ARG A 60 -3.58 11.49 4.12
N SER A 61 -2.71 10.81 4.88
CA SER A 61 -1.49 10.20 4.33
C SER A 61 -1.75 8.93 3.52
N ALA A 62 -2.90 8.28 3.69
CA ALA A 62 -3.25 7.02 3.02
C ALA A 62 -4.60 7.10 2.28
N PRO A 63 -4.70 7.81 1.14
CA PRO A 63 -5.89 7.73 0.30
C PRO A 63 -6.10 6.30 -0.20
N VAL A 64 -7.32 5.76 -0.02
CA VAL A 64 -7.71 4.41 -0.43
C VAL A 64 -8.84 4.49 -1.44
N GLY A 65 -8.76 3.68 -2.49
CA GLY A 65 -9.75 3.59 -3.56
C GLY A 65 -10.91 2.63 -3.23
N LEU A 66 -11.57 2.16 -4.28
CA LEU A 66 -12.66 1.20 -4.14
C LEU A 66 -12.15 -0.14 -3.60
N ILE A 67 -13.01 -0.79 -2.80
CA ILE A 67 -12.75 -2.07 -2.14
C ILE A 67 -13.17 -3.23 -3.04
N TYR A 68 -12.29 -4.20 -3.23
CA TYR A 68 -12.50 -5.42 -4.01
C TYR A 68 -12.41 -6.64 -3.10
N SER A 69 -13.56 -7.21 -2.72
CA SER A 69 -13.61 -8.35 -1.80
C SER A 69 -13.02 -9.62 -2.42
N VAL A 70 -12.27 -10.38 -1.63
CA VAL A 70 -11.69 -11.66 -2.06
C VAL A 70 -12.78 -12.66 -2.46
N GLN A 71 -13.93 -12.63 -1.76
CA GLN A 71 -15.05 -13.51 -2.06
C GLN A 71 -15.54 -13.37 -3.51
N LYS A 72 -15.51 -12.14 -4.06
CA LYS A 72 -16.01 -11.84 -5.43
C LYS A 72 -14.92 -11.89 -6.48
N PHE A 73 -13.73 -11.46 -6.17
CA PHE A 73 -12.67 -11.20 -7.14
C PHE A 73 -11.45 -12.12 -7.00
N GLY A 74 -11.36 -12.91 -5.92
CA GLY A 74 -10.18 -13.71 -5.62
C GLY A 74 -9.02 -12.89 -5.08
N HIS A 75 -7.83 -13.49 -5.01
CA HIS A 75 -6.59 -12.82 -4.63
C HIS A 75 -5.90 -12.24 -5.86
N PHE A 76 -5.24 -11.09 -5.67
CA PHE A 76 -4.50 -10.38 -6.71
C PHE A 76 -3.00 -10.64 -6.56
N GLU A 77 -2.45 -11.58 -7.33
CA GLU A 77 -1.03 -11.95 -7.32
C GLU A 77 -0.28 -11.44 -8.55
N ASP A 78 -0.98 -11.35 -9.67
CA ASP A 78 -0.44 -10.92 -10.96
C ASP A 78 -1.29 -9.76 -11.51
N SER A 79 -1.00 -8.57 -11.04
CA SER A 79 -1.70 -7.35 -11.43
C SER A 79 -0.70 -6.24 -11.75
N THR A 80 -0.85 -5.62 -12.91
CA THR A 80 -0.05 -4.44 -13.26
C THR A 80 -0.59 -3.22 -12.53
N ILE A 81 0.25 -2.62 -11.69
CA ILE A 81 -0.02 -1.35 -11.04
C ILE A 81 0.72 -0.21 -11.76
N LYS A 82 0.07 0.93 -11.92
CA LYS A 82 0.63 2.14 -12.55
C LYS A 82 0.20 3.37 -11.76
N LEU A 83 1.10 4.35 -11.69
CA LEU A 83 0.79 5.69 -11.22
C LEU A 83 1.18 6.72 -12.28
N LYS A 84 0.25 7.60 -12.59
CA LYS A 84 0.51 8.82 -13.36
C LYS A 84 0.44 10.04 -12.45
N VAL A 85 1.29 11.02 -12.73
CA VAL A 85 1.19 12.37 -12.16
C VAL A 85 1.09 13.33 -13.32
N ASN A 86 0.03 14.12 -13.34
CA ASN A 86 -0.29 15.07 -14.44
C ASN A 86 -0.24 14.39 -15.83
N GLY A 87 -0.82 13.18 -15.92
CA GLY A 87 -0.86 12.39 -17.16
C GLY A 87 0.42 11.60 -17.49
N SER A 88 1.57 11.92 -16.85
CA SER A 88 2.85 11.24 -17.09
C SER A 88 3.02 10.02 -16.18
N ILE A 89 3.37 8.87 -16.74
CA ILE A 89 3.65 7.65 -15.95
C ILE A 89 4.91 7.88 -15.10
N LYS A 90 4.78 7.67 -13.79
CA LYS A 90 5.86 7.78 -12.80
C LYS A 90 6.24 6.43 -12.20
N GLN A 91 5.26 5.58 -11.93
CA GLN A 91 5.48 4.21 -11.45
C GLN A 91 4.74 3.23 -12.35
N LYS A 92 5.36 2.11 -12.62
CA LYS A 92 4.77 0.98 -13.34
C LYS A 92 5.50 -0.31 -12.98
N GLY A 93 4.76 -1.33 -12.60
CA GLY A 93 5.29 -2.66 -12.33
C GLY A 93 4.17 -3.66 -12.12
N ASN A 94 4.52 -4.85 -11.70
CA ASN A 94 3.58 -5.93 -11.47
C ASN A 94 3.68 -6.40 -10.02
N LEU A 95 2.56 -6.79 -9.41
CA LEU A 95 2.52 -7.28 -8.03
C LEU A 95 3.37 -8.55 -7.83
N ASN A 96 3.55 -9.33 -8.88
CA ASN A 96 4.46 -10.50 -8.82
C ASN A 96 5.94 -10.12 -8.65
N GLN A 97 6.30 -8.84 -8.81
CA GLN A 97 7.66 -8.30 -8.58
C GLN A 97 7.89 -7.84 -7.13
N MET A 98 6.87 -7.90 -6.29
CA MET A 98 7.03 -7.61 -4.86
C MET A 98 8.08 -8.54 -4.24
N ILE A 99 8.98 -7.98 -3.43
CA ILE A 99 10.01 -8.76 -2.70
C ILE A 99 9.33 -9.71 -1.73
N TRP A 100 8.40 -9.18 -0.92
CA TRP A 100 7.54 -9.96 -0.02
C TRP A 100 6.14 -10.01 -0.59
N LYS A 101 5.57 -11.19 -0.68
CA LYS A 101 4.18 -11.37 -1.10
C LYS A 101 3.23 -11.11 0.06
N VAL A 102 1.96 -10.85 -0.23
CA VAL A 102 0.95 -10.57 0.79
C VAL A 102 0.92 -11.63 1.92
N PRO A 103 0.94 -12.96 1.63
CA PRO A 103 0.96 -13.96 2.70
C PRO A 103 2.23 -13.88 3.55
N GLU A 104 3.39 -13.59 2.96
CA GLU A 104 4.65 -13.42 3.69
C GLU A 104 4.60 -12.21 4.62
N ILE A 105 4.04 -11.08 4.15
CA ILE A 105 3.88 -9.86 4.95
C ILE A 105 2.96 -10.14 6.15
N ILE A 106 1.81 -10.80 5.94
CA ILE A 106 0.86 -11.12 7.01
C ILE A 106 1.50 -12.07 8.02
N SER A 107 2.16 -13.14 7.56
CA SER A 107 2.82 -14.10 8.42
C SER A 107 3.87 -13.41 9.29
N TYR A 108 4.77 -12.64 8.68
CA TYR A 108 5.84 -11.92 9.38
C TYR A 108 5.31 -10.89 10.39
N LEU A 109 4.34 -10.06 9.99
CA LEU A 109 3.76 -9.08 10.91
C LEU A 109 3.11 -9.74 12.12
N SER A 110 2.47 -10.90 11.94
CA SER A 110 1.77 -11.61 13.01
C SER A 110 2.72 -12.25 14.04
N GLU A 111 4.01 -12.33 13.77
CA GLU A 111 5.03 -12.75 14.76
C GLU A 111 5.30 -11.64 15.80
N TYR A 112 5.09 -10.38 15.43
CA TYR A 112 5.41 -9.20 16.26
C TYR A 112 4.17 -8.48 16.78
N PHE A 113 3.03 -8.63 16.10
CA PHE A 113 1.79 -7.93 16.41
C PHE A 113 0.61 -8.89 16.43
N GLU A 114 -0.35 -8.64 17.32
CA GLU A 114 -1.69 -9.23 17.22
C GLU A 114 -2.42 -8.48 16.10
N LEU A 115 -2.57 -9.12 14.95
CA LEU A 115 -3.33 -8.56 13.83
C LEU A 115 -4.82 -8.63 14.14
N GLY A 116 -5.56 -7.56 13.84
CA GLY A 116 -6.99 -7.43 14.07
C GLY A 116 -7.83 -7.48 12.80
N ALA A 117 -9.09 -7.94 12.92
CA ALA A 117 -10.06 -7.73 11.85
C ALA A 117 -10.29 -6.22 11.65
N GLY A 118 -10.17 -5.74 10.41
CA GLY A 118 -10.23 -4.33 10.06
C GLY A 118 -8.86 -3.66 9.91
N ASP A 119 -7.77 -4.32 10.30
CA ASP A 119 -6.43 -3.81 10.02
C ASP A 119 -6.20 -3.70 8.51
N VAL A 120 -5.48 -2.64 8.13
CA VAL A 120 -5.09 -2.37 6.75
C VAL A 120 -3.58 -2.37 6.63
N ILE A 121 -3.06 -3.25 5.79
CA ILE A 121 -1.63 -3.35 5.48
C ILE A 121 -1.40 -2.68 4.12
N LEU A 122 -0.52 -1.69 4.08
CA LEU A 122 0.02 -1.14 2.83
C LEU A 122 1.22 -1.98 2.41
N SER A 123 1.16 -2.53 1.18
CA SER A 123 2.02 -3.66 0.78
C SER A 123 3.42 -3.28 0.30
N GLY A 124 3.73 -1.98 0.30
CA GLY A 124 4.97 -1.47 -0.27
C GLY A 124 4.83 -1.03 -1.72
N THR A 125 5.70 -0.12 -2.13
CA THR A 125 5.62 0.57 -3.41
C THR A 125 6.67 0.12 -4.41
N LEU A 126 6.38 0.36 -5.68
CA LEU A 126 7.27 0.13 -6.81
C LEU A 126 8.34 1.24 -6.90
N SER A 127 9.37 1.00 -7.74
CA SER A 127 10.32 2.04 -8.12
C SER A 127 9.62 3.23 -8.80
N GLY A 128 10.24 4.41 -8.74
CA GLY A 128 9.74 5.63 -9.37
C GLY A 128 8.97 6.57 -8.42
N VAL A 129 9.14 6.42 -7.10
CA VAL A 129 8.68 7.40 -6.11
C VAL A 129 9.24 8.78 -6.43
N GLY A 130 8.48 9.84 -6.18
CA GLY A 130 8.91 11.19 -6.51
C GLY A 130 8.08 12.27 -5.83
N PRO A 131 8.53 13.53 -5.94
CA PRO A 131 7.86 14.66 -5.31
C PRO A 131 6.56 15.02 -6.01
N ILE A 132 5.66 15.62 -5.22
CA ILE A 132 4.43 16.27 -5.69
C ILE A 132 4.28 17.63 -5.02
N VAL A 133 3.55 18.49 -5.68
CA VAL A 133 3.22 19.84 -5.22
C VAL A 133 1.72 20.08 -5.28
N ARG A 134 1.28 21.16 -4.64
CA ARG A 134 -0.12 21.59 -4.73
C ARG A 134 -0.56 21.78 -6.18
N GLY A 135 -1.73 21.27 -6.52
CA GLY A 135 -2.30 21.29 -7.85
C GLY A 135 -2.04 20.02 -8.67
N ASP A 136 -1.06 19.21 -8.28
CA ASP A 136 -0.78 17.95 -8.98
C ASP A 136 -1.97 16.97 -8.89
N VAL A 137 -2.18 16.24 -9.98
CA VAL A 137 -3.19 15.19 -10.10
C VAL A 137 -2.49 13.84 -10.20
N MET A 138 -2.76 12.98 -9.24
CA MET A 138 -2.30 11.59 -9.22
C MET A 138 -3.42 10.65 -9.68
N GLU A 139 -3.09 9.70 -10.57
CA GLU A 139 -4.01 8.68 -11.06
C GLU A 139 -3.32 7.33 -10.96
N ALA A 140 -3.65 6.58 -9.90
CA ALA A 140 -3.25 5.20 -9.74
C ALA A 140 -4.25 4.28 -10.44
N SER A 141 -3.78 3.18 -11.02
CA SER A 141 -4.63 2.14 -11.61
C SER A 141 -3.96 0.77 -11.45
N ALA A 142 -4.76 -0.26 -11.26
CA ALA A 142 -4.27 -1.64 -11.29
C ALA A 142 -5.28 -2.56 -11.97
N THR A 143 -4.76 -3.55 -12.69
CA THR A 143 -5.60 -4.56 -13.34
C THR A 143 -6.44 -5.29 -12.27
N GLY A 144 -7.75 -5.25 -12.42
CA GLY A 144 -8.68 -5.86 -11.46
C GLY A 144 -9.04 -4.99 -10.24
N LEU A 145 -8.27 -3.93 -9.92
CA LEU A 145 -8.51 -3.03 -8.78
C LEU A 145 -8.96 -1.62 -9.20
N GLY A 146 -9.32 -1.43 -10.48
CA GLY A 146 -9.83 -0.16 -10.98
C GLY A 146 -8.81 1.00 -10.91
N SER A 147 -9.27 2.17 -10.49
CA SER A 147 -8.45 3.39 -10.42
C SER A 147 -8.75 4.22 -9.17
N LEU A 148 -7.74 4.98 -8.75
CA LEU A 148 -7.80 5.96 -7.66
C LEU A 148 -7.24 7.28 -8.17
N ARG A 149 -8.03 8.36 -8.10
CA ARG A 149 -7.63 9.71 -8.49
C ARG A 149 -7.58 10.63 -7.27
N VAL A 150 -6.46 11.30 -7.08
CA VAL A 150 -6.23 12.24 -5.96
C VAL A 150 -5.68 13.55 -6.51
N ILE A 151 -6.17 14.68 -5.99
CA ILE A 151 -5.68 16.04 -6.29
C ILE A 151 -5.03 16.56 -5.03
N ILE A 152 -3.83 17.13 -5.15
CA ILE A 152 -3.11 17.74 -4.03
C ILE A 152 -3.60 19.17 -3.83
N THR A 153 -4.18 19.42 -2.67
CA THR A 153 -4.75 20.73 -2.28
C THR A 153 -3.91 21.44 -1.22
#